data_5f1a397edc157f472fe64b450b3b080f
#
_entry.id   5f1a397edc157f472fe64b450b3b080f
#
_cell.length_a   1.000
_cell.length_b   1.000
_cell.length_c   1.000
_cell.angle_alpha   90.00
_cell.angle_beta   90.00
_cell.angle_gamma   90.00
#
_symmetry.space_group_name_H-M   'P 1'
#
loop_
_entity.id
_entity.type
_entity.pdbx_description
1 polymer ?
#
loop_
_entity_poly.entity_id
_entity_poly.type
_entity_poly.pdbx_seq_one_letter_code
_entity_poly.pdbx_strand_id
1 'polypeptide(L)'
;GPMLRGWDGLGACPCVGTGVVFDWRALAANGGQAVGSVTEDYKTALQLLAGGHWSRYLEEDLVYGQAPEDVQATFKQRYRWAVGSVQILFSSSSPLVLPGLSAAQRAVFLSSLWQYLEWGPALVLVCTPLVYLVAFVAPMDAPLLEFMVFFSVHFVLSRLWLFCACKVDGLSSLHLLRGSQAYVYMIPTHIAACARVGAELLGAAARR
;
A
#
# COMPACT_ATOMS: atom_id res chain seq x y z
N GLY A 1 14.57 4.95 1.61
CA GLY A 1 14.43 3.84 2.58
C GLY A 1 14.43 2.47 1.91
N PRO A 2 14.48 1.34 2.68
CA PRO A 2 14.76 -0.01 2.17
C PRO A 2 13.75 -0.47 1.13
N MET A 3 12.49 -0.08 1.29
CA MET A 3 11.42 -0.45 0.37
C MET A 3 11.66 0.11 -1.03
N LEU A 4 11.99 1.39 -1.16
CA LEU A 4 12.25 2.01 -2.47
C LEU A 4 13.50 1.44 -3.14
N ARG A 5 14.56 1.13 -2.37
CA ARG A 5 15.74 0.42 -2.89
C ARG A 5 15.40 -0.97 -3.42
N GLY A 6 14.61 -1.73 -2.67
CA GLY A 6 14.14 -3.04 -3.10
C GLY A 6 13.33 -2.98 -4.39
N TRP A 7 12.45 -2.01 -4.50
CA TRP A 7 11.64 -1.79 -5.70
C TRP A 7 12.48 -1.30 -6.89
N ASP A 8 13.49 -0.47 -6.65
CA ASP A 8 14.46 -0.06 -7.67
C ASP A 8 15.21 -1.25 -8.25
N GLY A 9 15.68 -2.16 -7.39
CA GLY A 9 16.34 -3.40 -7.81
C GLY A 9 15.47 -4.31 -8.68
N LEU A 10 14.14 -4.20 -8.55
CA LEU A 10 13.14 -4.90 -9.36
C LEU A 10 12.67 -4.08 -10.59
N GLY A 11 13.25 -2.90 -10.83
CA GLY A 11 12.81 -1.99 -11.90
C GLY A 11 11.37 -1.50 -11.74
N ALA A 12 10.91 -1.36 -10.50
CA ALA A 12 9.51 -1.07 -10.15
C ALA A 12 9.39 0.11 -9.18
N CYS A 13 10.32 1.06 -9.19
CA CYS A 13 10.28 2.21 -8.31
C CYS A 13 9.11 3.14 -8.67
N PRO A 14 8.13 3.38 -7.76
CA PRO A 14 7.03 4.30 -8.02
C PRO A 14 7.47 5.75 -7.86
N CYS A 15 6.73 6.66 -8.48
CA CYS A 15 6.74 8.07 -8.14
C CYS A 15 5.84 8.29 -6.93
N VAL A 16 6.34 9.01 -5.93
CA VAL A 16 5.64 9.29 -4.68
C VAL A 16 5.36 10.80 -4.48
N GLY A 17 5.27 11.54 -5.57
CA GLY A 17 4.84 12.93 -5.64
C GLY A 17 5.95 13.94 -5.49
N THR A 18 6.75 13.88 -4.45
CA THR A 18 7.78 14.89 -4.16
C THR A 18 9.17 14.36 -4.50
N GLY A 19 10.07 15.24 -4.99
CA GLY A 19 11.47 14.87 -5.28
C GLY A 19 11.60 13.93 -6.48
N VAL A 20 10.81 14.14 -7.53
CA VAL A 20 10.86 13.35 -8.76
C VAL A 20 11.31 14.21 -9.92
N VAL A 21 12.16 13.66 -10.77
CA VAL A 21 12.56 14.22 -12.05
C VAL A 21 12.08 13.29 -13.16
N PHE A 22 11.37 13.83 -14.12
CA PHE A 22 10.89 13.09 -15.29
C PHE A 22 11.70 13.45 -16.53
N ASP A 23 12.01 12.45 -17.35
CA ASP A 23 12.40 12.69 -18.72
C ASP A 23 11.21 13.32 -19.48
N TRP A 24 11.40 14.54 -20.00
CA TRP A 24 10.35 15.26 -20.68
C TRP A 24 9.78 14.53 -21.90
N ARG A 25 10.63 13.83 -22.64
CA ARG A 25 10.22 13.08 -23.83
C ARG A 25 9.35 11.89 -23.46
N ALA A 26 9.74 11.16 -22.42
CA ALA A 26 8.96 10.04 -21.89
C ALA A 26 7.61 10.53 -21.36
N LEU A 27 7.61 11.63 -20.59
CA LEU A 27 6.39 12.20 -20.06
C LEU A 27 5.46 12.73 -21.17
N ALA A 28 6.01 13.42 -22.18
CA ALA A 28 5.23 13.90 -23.31
C ALA A 28 4.66 12.75 -24.16
N ALA A 29 5.43 11.67 -24.39
CA ALA A 29 4.95 10.49 -25.09
C ALA A 29 3.83 9.75 -24.32
N ASN A 30 3.81 9.85 -22.99
CA ASN A 30 2.74 9.34 -22.13
C ASN A 30 1.47 10.24 -22.14
N GLY A 31 1.51 11.37 -22.79
CA GLY A 31 0.42 12.37 -22.76
C GLY A 31 0.45 13.29 -21.54
N GLY A 32 1.58 13.39 -20.85
CA GLY A 32 1.76 14.17 -19.62
C GLY A 32 1.54 13.34 -18.36
N GLN A 33 1.33 14.02 -17.25
CA GLN A 33 0.95 13.39 -16.00
C GLN A 33 -0.46 12.82 -16.09
N ALA A 34 -0.68 11.69 -15.42
CA ALA A 34 -1.99 11.04 -15.40
C ALA A 34 -3.05 11.96 -14.77
N VAL A 35 -4.21 12.01 -15.38
CA VAL A 35 -5.36 12.75 -14.87
C VAL A 35 -6.43 11.81 -14.32
N GLY A 36 -7.38 12.36 -13.53
CA GLY A 36 -8.52 11.60 -13.01
C GLY A 36 -8.19 10.64 -11.88
N SER A 37 -7.05 10.80 -11.23
CA SER A 37 -6.69 10.09 -9.99
C SER A 37 -6.21 11.10 -8.95
N VAL A 38 -6.49 10.83 -7.69
CA VAL A 38 -6.00 11.64 -6.56
C VAL A 38 -4.52 11.36 -6.28
N THR A 39 -4.00 10.24 -6.79
CA THR A 39 -2.60 9.82 -6.77
C THR A 39 -2.08 9.76 -8.21
N GLU A 40 -2.07 10.92 -8.87
CA GLU A 40 -1.65 11.09 -10.25
C GLU A 40 -0.18 10.72 -10.48
N ASP A 41 0.66 10.97 -9.50
CA ASP A 41 2.08 10.63 -9.45
C ASP A 41 2.30 9.12 -9.58
N TYR A 42 1.64 8.36 -8.73
CA TYR A 42 1.71 6.90 -8.72
C TYR A 42 1.15 6.29 -10.02
N LYS A 43 0.03 6.84 -10.52
CA LYS A 43 -0.57 6.42 -11.79
C LYS A 43 0.33 6.74 -12.97
N THR A 44 0.98 7.91 -12.98
CA THR A 44 1.96 8.30 -14.02
C THR A 44 3.13 7.33 -14.04
N ALA A 45 3.69 6.97 -12.88
CA ALA A 45 4.77 5.99 -12.79
C ALA A 45 4.37 4.64 -13.40
N LEU A 46 3.17 4.14 -13.07
CA LEU A 46 2.62 2.91 -13.66
C LEU A 46 2.53 2.97 -15.19
N GLN A 47 2.01 4.07 -15.73
CA GLN A 47 1.85 4.25 -17.17
C GLN A 47 3.20 4.33 -17.89
N LEU A 48 4.16 5.06 -17.32
CA LEU A 48 5.51 5.15 -17.87
C LEU A 48 6.22 3.79 -17.89
N LEU A 49 6.14 3.02 -16.80
CA LEU A 49 6.70 1.67 -16.76
C LEU A 49 6.02 0.73 -17.74
N ALA A 50 4.68 0.81 -17.86
CA ALA A 50 3.92 0.04 -18.84
C ALA A 50 4.27 0.41 -20.29
N GLY A 51 4.65 1.68 -20.52
CA GLY A 51 5.18 2.17 -21.80
C GLY A 51 6.63 1.76 -22.11
N GLY A 52 7.24 0.95 -21.24
CA GLY A 52 8.62 0.47 -21.43
C GLY A 52 9.71 1.42 -20.95
N HIS A 53 9.32 2.51 -20.29
CA HIS A 53 10.28 3.39 -19.61
C HIS A 53 10.72 2.75 -18.29
N TRP A 54 11.79 3.28 -17.71
CA TRP A 54 12.34 2.82 -16.44
C TRP A 54 12.35 3.95 -15.42
N SER A 55 12.32 3.59 -14.14
CA SER A 55 12.48 4.50 -13.02
C SER A 55 13.65 4.08 -12.14
N ARG A 56 14.27 5.03 -11.46
CA ARG A 56 15.37 4.79 -10.54
C ARG A 56 15.16 5.54 -9.24
N TYR A 57 15.57 4.92 -8.16
CA TYR A 57 15.62 5.55 -6.85
C TYR A 57 17.02 6.15 -6.62
N LEU A 58 17.06 7.44 -6.40
CA LEU A 58 18.29 8.13 -5.97
C LEU A 58 18.33 8.14 -4.45
N GLU A 59 19.37 7.55 -3.88
CA GLU A 59 19.55 7.45 -2.44
C GLU A 59 20.31 8.67 -1.87
N GLU A 60 19.82 9.86 -2.19
CA GLU A 60 20.33 11.13 -1.67
C GLU A 60 19.15 11.97 -1.18
N ASP A 61 19.33 12.62 -0.03
CA ASP A 61 18.31 13.50 0.55
C ASP A 61 18.44 14.90 -0.09
N LEU A 62 17.87 15.04 -1.30
CA LEU A 62 17.91 16.29 -2.07
C LEU A 62 16.69 17.18 -1.84
N VAL A 63 15.60 16.64 -1.31
CA VAL A 63 14.35 17.37 -1.11
C VAL A 63 13.86 17.18 0.31
N TYR A 64 13.61 18.27 1.00
CA TYR A 64 13.05 18.30 2.34
C TYR A 64 11.62 18.84 2.27
N GLY A 65 10.68 18.09 2.79
CA GLY A 65 9.26 18.45 2.84
C GLY A 65 8.79 18.66 4.28
N GLN A 66 7.74 19.43 4.44
CA GLN A 66 7.07 19.58 5.73
C GLN A 66 6.12 18.42 5.96
N ALA A 67 6.22 17.78 7.14
CA ALA A 67 5.25 16.79 7.57
C ALA A 67 3.90 17.47 7.89
N PRO A 68 2.78 16.72 7.88
CA PRO A 68 1.51 17.26 8.37
C PRO A 68 1.65 17.80 9.79
N GLU A 69 1.09 18.99 10.04
CA GLU A 69 1.26 19.72 11.29
C GLU A 69 0.51 19.06 12.47
N ASP A 70 -0.57 18.36 12.16
CA ASP A 70 -1.42 17.70 13.16
C ASP A 70 -1.90 16.33 12.72
N VAL A 71 -2.51 15.62 13.68
CA VAL A 71 -3.07 14.28 13.45
C VAL A 71 -4.20 14.31 12.42
N GLN A 72 -5.04 15.36 12.42
CA GLN A 72 -6.15 15.47 11.50
C GLN A 72 -5.66 15.67 10.06
N ALA A 73 -4.65 16.50 9.84
CA ALA A 73 -4.00 16.67 8.55
C ALA A 73 -3.37 15.36 8.05
N THR A 74 -2.76 14.59 8.97
CA THR A 74 -2.24 13.26 8.67
C THR A 74 -3.34 12.31 8.19
N PHE A 75 -4.47 12.23 8.89
CA PHE A 75 -5.60 11.39 8.48
C PHE A 75 -6.17 11.81 7.12
N LYS A 76 -6.34 13.12 6.88
CA LYS A 76 -6.81 13.65 5.60
C LYS A 76 -5.87 13.26 4.45
N GLN A 77 -4.56 13.39 4.66
CA GLN A 77 -3.54 13.02 3.66
C GLN A 77 -3.60 11.51 3.35
N ARG A 78 -3.60 10.67 4.40
CA ARG A 78 -3.66 9.21 4.25
C ARG A 78 -4.96 8.74 3.61
N TYR A 79 -6.08 9.38 3.93
CA TYR A 79 -7.36 9.12 3.29
C TYR A 79 -7.31 9.38 1.78
N ARG A 80 -6.74 10.52 1.36
CA ARG A 80 -6.58 10.82 -0.07
C ARG A 80 -5.73 9.75 -0.78
N TRP A 81 -4.63 9.35 -0.18
CA TRP A 81 -3.76 8.30 -0.73
C TRP A 81 -4.48 6.96 -0.82
N ALA A 82 -5.24 6.60 0.20
CA ALA A 82 -6.05 5.38 0.19
C ALA A 82 -7.10 5.40 -0.94
N VAL A 83 -7.86 6.50 -1.07
CA VAL A 83 -8.86 6.66 -2.14
C VAL A 83 -8.21 6.53 -3.51
N GLY A 84 -7.14 7.26 -3.78
CA GLY A 84 -6.44 7.23 -5.07
C GLY A 84 -5.88 5.83 -5.39
N SER A 85 -5.29 5.16 -4.41
CA SER A 85 -4.74 3.81 -4.56
C SER A 85 -5.83 2.78 -4.85
N VAL A 86 -6.95 2.82 -4.12
CA VAL A 86 -8.08 1.92 -4.37
C VAL A 86 -8.73 2.22 -5.74
N GLN A 87 -8.84 3.49 -6.14
CA GLN A 87 -9.31 3.85 -7.48
C GLN A 87 -8.42 3.28 -8.58
N ILE A 88 -7.09 3.36 -8.44
CA ILE A 88 -6.16 2.76 -9.40
C ILE A 88 -6.36 1.25 -9.47
N LEU A 89 -6.49 0.57 -8.34
CA LEU A 89 -6.65 -0.89 -8.28
C LEU A 89 -7.88 -1.37 -9.07
N PHE A 90 -8.97 -0.60 -9.06
CA PHE A 90 -10.22 -0.93 -9.77
C PHE A 90 -10.42 -0.18 -11.09
N SER A 91 -9.34 0.40 -11.65
CA SER A 91 -9.37 1.11 -12.94
C SER A 91 -8.70 0.31 -14.06
N SER A 92 -8.80 0.82 -15.28
CA SER A 92 -8.02 0.32 -16.44
C SER A 92 -6.51 0.48 -16.28
N SER A 93 -6.05 1.32 -15.35
CA SER A 93 -4.65 1.48 -15.00
C SER A 93 -4.19 0.53 -13.88
N SER A 94 -5.05 -0.42 -13.47
CA SER A 94 -4.69 -1.41 -12.45
C SER A 94 -3.49 -2.25 -12.91
N PRO A 95 -2.51 -2.51 -12.01
CA PRO A 95 -1.42 -3.44 -12.31
C PRO A 95 -1.90 -4.84 -12.69
N LEU A 96 -3.15 -5.22 -12.34
CA LEU A 96 -3.75 -6.50 -12.74
C LEU A 96 -3.98 -6.59 -14.24
N VAL A 97 -4.43 -5.51 -14.87
CA VAL A 97 -4.90 -5.50 -16.27
C VAL A 97 -4.04 -4.65 -17.20
N LEU A 98 -3.27 -3.70 -16.67
CA LEU A 98 -2.45 -2.79 -17.47
C LEU A 98 -1.38 -3.59 -18.24
N PRO A 99 -1.36 -3.58 -19.61
CA PRO A 99 -0.35 -4.28 -20.37
C PRO A 99 1.02 -3.61 -20.24
N GLY A 100 2.09 -4.33 -20.59
CA GLY A 100 3.45 -3.79 -20.65
C GLY A 100 4.25 -3.91 -19.34
N LEU A 101 3.63 -4.17 -18.20
CA LEU A 101 4.32 -4.37 -16.93
C LEU A 101 4.94 -5.77 -16.85
N SER A 102 6.16 -5.88 -16.33
CA SER A 102 6.78 -7.16 -15.97
C SER A 102 6.08 -7.79 -14.76
N ALA A 103 6.29 -9.08 -14.52
CA ALA A 103 5.75 -9.79 -13.36
C ALA A 103 6.21 -9.16 -12.04
N ALA A 104 7.49 -8.76 -11.95
CA ALA A 104 8.05 -8.10 -10.78
C ALA A 104 7.40 -6.73 -10.53
N GLN A 105 7.24 -5.92 -11.57
CA GLN A 105 6.56 -4.63 -11.49
C GLN A 105 5.10 -4.81 -11.02
N ARG A 106 4.37 -5.77 -11.61
CA ARG A 106 3.00 -6.09 -11.16
C ARG A 106 2.96 -6.45 -9.68
N ALA A 107 3.83 -7.34 -9.23
CA ALA A 107 3.87 -7.78 -7.83
C ALA A 107 4.16 -6.61 -6.89
N VAL A 108 5.14 -5.76 -7.20
CA VAL A 108 5.49 -4.59 -6.39
C VAL A 108 4.32 -3.61 -6.31
N PHE A 109 3.76 -3.23 -7.47
CA PHE A 109 2.66 -2.27 -7.48
C PHE A 109 1.38 -2.84 -6.85
N LEU A 110 1.07 -4.13 -7.04
CA LEU A 110 -0.05 -4.77 -6.36
C LEU A 110 0.15 -4.82 -4.84
N SER A 111 1.33 -5.19 -4.37
CA SER A 111 1.60 -5.24 -2.93
C SER A 111 1.44 -3.87 -2.27
N SER A 112 1.87 -2.80 -2.94
CA SER A 112 1.74 -1.44 -2.41
C SER A 112 0.30 -0.91 -2.43
N LEU A 113 -0.54 -1.35 -3.38
CA LEU A 113 -1.96 -1.02 -3.40
C LEU A 113 -2.76 -1.90 -2.44
N TRP A 114 -2.37 -3.16 -2.28
CA TRP A 114 -3.02 -4.14 -1.43
C TRP A 114 -3.07 -3.72 0.04
N GLN A 115 -2.05 -3.02 0.53
CA GLN A 115 -2.02 -2.54 1.92
C GLN A 115 -3.28 -1.76 2.33
N TYR A 116 -3.96 -1.11 1.38
CA TYR A 116 -5.20 -0.37 1.66
C TYR A 116 -6.43 -1.28 1.79
N LEU A 117 -6.31 -2.58 1.48
CA LEU A 117 -7.35 -3.60 1.64
C LEU A 117 -7.11 -4.52 2.84
N GLU A 118 -5.95 -4.43 3.48
CA GLU A 118 -5.57 -5.29 4.62
C GLU A 118 -6.42 -5.06 5.88
N TRP A 119 -7.24 -4.01 5.91
CA TRP A 119 -8.19 -3.79 6.99
C TRP A 119 -9.18 -4.95 7.15
N GLY A 120 -9.54 -5.66 6.09
CA GLY A 120 -10.46 -6.79 6.15
C GLY A 120 -9.92 -7.93 7.02
N PRO A 121 -8.78 -8.54 6.70
CA PRO A 121 -8.10 -9.48 7.57
C PRO A 121 -7.85 -8.97 9.00
N ALA A 122 -7.47 -7.69 9.15
CA ALA A 122 -7.25 -7.11 10.46
C ALA A 122 -8.53 -7.05 11.30
N LEU A 123 -9.68 -6.70 10.70
CA LEU A 123 -10.97 -6.75 11.39
C LEU A 123 -11.35 -8.17 11.79
N VAL A 124 -11.15 -9.15 10.92
CA VAL A 124 -11.41 -10.56 11.26
C VAL A 124 -10.58 -10.95 12.49
N LEU A 125 -9.30 -10.64 12.52
CA LEU A 125 -8.42 -10.94 13.66
C LEU A 125 -8.87 -10.26 14.97
N VAL A 126 -9.40 -9.04 14.89
CA VAL A 126 -9.89 -8.31 16.08
C VAL A 126 -11.28 -8.79 16.49
N CYS A 127 -12.18 -9.01 15.55
CA CYS A 127 -13.56 -9.42 15.84
C CYS A 127 -13.67 -10.88 16.30
N THR A 128 -12.83 -11.76 15.80
CA THR A 128 -12.83 -13.20 16.14
C THR A 128 -12.81 -13.47 17.65
N PRO A 129 -11.86 -12.95 18.45
CA PRO A 129 -11.87 -13.16 19.89
C PRO A 129 -13.07 -12.50 20.58
N LEU A 130 -13.56 -11.37 20.05
CA LEU A 130 -14.75 -10.70 20.60
C LEU A 130 -16.01 -11.55 20.39
N VAL A 131 -16.19 -12.13 19.21
CA VAL A 131 -17.30 -13.06 18.91
C VAL A 131 -17.25 -14.27 19.83
N TYR A 132 -16.05 -14.84 20.05
CA TYR A 132 -15.90 -15.94 20.99
C TYR A 132 -16.30 -15.55 22.42
N LEU A 133 -15.85 -14.40 22.90
CA LEU A 133 -16.15 -13.92 24.25
C LEU A 133 -17.64 -13.62 24.48
N VAL A 134 -18.34 -13.14 23.46
CA VAL A 134 -19.76 -12.74 23.56
C VAL A 134 -20.71 -13.88 23.24
N ALA A 135 -20.44 -14.64 22.18
CA ALA A 135 -21.35 -15.65 21.67
C ALA A 135 -20.93 -17.09 22.06
N PHE A 136 -19.76 -17.27 22.67
CA PHE A 136 -19.17 -18.59 22.99
C PHE A 136 -19.06 -19.53 21.78
N VAL A 137 -19.01 -18.94 20.57
CA VAL A 137 -18.82 -19.69 19.32
C VAL A 137 -17.35 -19.66 18.97
N ALA A 138 -16.73 -20.84 18.94
CA ALA A 138 -15.34 -20.97 18.50
C ALA A 138 -15.25 -20.67 17.00
N PRO A 139 -14.49 -19.66 16.57
CA PRO A 139 -14.38 -19.30 15.16
C PRO A 139 -13.57 -20.32 14.35
N MET A 140 -12.88 -21.20 15.05
CA MET A 140 -12.03 -22.23 14.46
C MET A 140 -12.01 -23.46 15.36
N ASP A 141 -12.30 -24.63 14.79
CA ASP A 141 -12.18 -25.92 15.46
C ASP A 141 -10.81 -26.50 15.12
N ALA A 142 -9.79 -26.03 15.84
CA ALA A 142 -8.42 -26.51 15.71
C ALA A 142 -7.85 -26.89 17.06
N PRO A 143 -7.12 -28.02 17.18
CA PRO A 143 -6.39 -28.36 18.38
C PRO A 143 -5.44 -27.21 18.78
N LEU A 144 -5.47 -26.85 20.06
CA LEU A 144 -4.67 -25.73 20.58
C LEU A 144 -3.18 -25.84 20.20
N LEU A 145 -2.63 -27.07 20.23
CA LEU A 145 -1.22 -27.31 19.90
C LEU A 145 -0.93 -26.96 18.43
N GLU A 146 -1.80 -27.38 17.50
CA GLU A 146 -1.64 -27.07 16.07
C GLU A 146 -1.72 -25.57 15.83
N PHE A 147 -2.73 -24.92 16.41
CA PHE A 147 -2.85 -23.46 16.35
C PHE A 147 -1.59 -22.75 16.86
N MET A 148 -1.08 -23.16 18.04
CA MET A 148 0.11 -22.55 18.63
C MET A 148 1.36 -22.75 17.77
N VAL A 149 1.52 -23.91 17.15
CA VAL A 149 2.66 -24.18 16.25
C VAL A 149 2.61 -23.27 15.03
N PHE A 150 1.49 -23.27 14.30
CA PHE A 150 1.35 -22.44 13.09
C PHE A 150 1.45 -20.95 13.40
N PHE A 151 0.80 -20.49 14.46
CA PHE A 151 0.86 -19.10 14.90
C PHE A 151 2.28 -18.69 15.27
N SER A 152 2.98 -19.53 16.04
CA SER A 152 4.36 -19.23 16.49
C SER A 152 5.32 -19.15 15.32
N VAL A 153 5.23 -20.07 14.35
CA VAL A 153 6.06 -20.05 13.14
C VAL A 153 5.81 -18.77 12.34
N HIS A 154 4.54 -18.45 12.08
CA HIS A 154 4.18 -17.22 11.37
C HIS A 154 4.65 -15.97 12.12
N PHE A 155 4.42 -15.90 13.43
CA PHE A 155 4.83 -14.78 14.27
C PHE A 155 6.34 -14.59 14.25
N VAL A 156 7.11 -15.66 14.50
CA VAL A 156 8.58 -15.60 14.51
C VAL A 156 9.13 -15.17 13.16
N LEU A 157 8.67 -15.78 12.06
CA LEU A 157 9.12 -15.44 10.71
C LEU A 157 8.80 -14.00 10.35
N SER A 158 7.59 -13.52 10.67
CA SER A 158 7.21 -12.13 10.40
C SER A 158 8.03 -11.12 11.20
N ARG A 159 8.36 -11.44 12.49
CA ARG A 159 9.22 -10.59 13.32
C ARG A 159 10.67 -10.62 12.85
N LEU A 160 11.18 -11.78 12.47
CA LEU A 160 12.54 -11.93 11.96
C LEU A 160 12.70 -11.15 10.64
N TRP A 161 11.76 -11.29 9.71
CA TRP A 161 11.75 -10.54 8.45
C TRP A 161 11.75 -9.03 8.70
N LEU A 162 10.86 -8.56 9.58
CA LEU A 162 10.76 -7.15 9.93
C LEU A 162 12.04 -6.64 10.61
N PHE A 163 12.63 -7.41 11.50
CA PHE A 163 13.90 -7.10 12.14
C PHE A 163 15.05 -6.98 11.12
N CYS A 164 15.15 -7.95 10.20
CA CYS A 164 16.16 -7.91 9.14
C CYS A 164 16.00 -6.68 8.23
N ALA A 165 14.77 -6.40 7.80
CA ALA A 165 14.46 -5.25 6.96
C ALA A 165 14.85 -3.91 7.64
N CYS A 166 14.57 -3.79 8.93
CA CYS A 166 14.86 -2.56 9.66
C CYS A 166 16.32 -2.40 10.05
N LYS A 167 17.03 -3.50 10.26
CA LYS A 167 18.46 -3.46 10.56
C LYS A 167 19.28 -2.87 9.41
N VAL A 168 18.85 -3.09 8.18
CA VAL A 168 19.47 -2.52 6.97
C VAL A 168 19.41 -0.99 6.99
N ASP A 169 18.34 -0.39 7.52
CA ASP A 169 18.15 1.06 7.58
C ASP A 169 18.50 1.69 8.95
N GLY A 170 19.05 0.92 9.87
CA GLY A 170 19.38 1.42 11.21
C GLY A 170 18.14 1.78 12.07
N LEU A 171 16.96 1.28 11.71
CA LEU A 171 15.73 1.55 12.46
C LEU A 171 15.68 0.76 13.76
N SER A 172 15.27 1.41 14.85
CA SER A 172 15.13 0.77 16.14
C SER A 172 13.81 -0.02 16.25
N SER A 173 13.77 -0.98 17.20
CA SER A 173 12.54 -1.73 17.52
C SER A 173 11.36 -0.83 17.89
N LEU A 174 11.63 0.36 18.45
CA LEU A 174 10.60 1.35 18.77
C LEU A 174 9.96 1.93 17.51
N HIS A 175 10.73 2.19 16.45
CA HIS A 175 10.19 2.63 15.16
C HIS A 175 9.27 1.58 14.55
N LEU A 176 9.60 0.29 14.70
CA LEU A 176 8.77 -0.83 14.26
C LEU A 176 7.44 -0.88 15.00
N LEU A 177 7.51 -0.77 16.33
CA LEU A 177 6.32 -0.77 17.16
C LEU A 177 5.39 0.40 16.81
N ARG A 178 5.94 1.61 16.69
CA ARG A 178 5.19 2.79 16.30
C ARG A 178 4.59 2.68 14.91
N GLY A 179 5.32 2.10 13.95
CA GLY A 179 4.80 1.81 12.61
C GLY A 179 3.60 0.85 12.63
N SER A 180 3.69 -0.22 13.42
CA SER A 180 2.58 -1.18 13.60
C SER A 180 1.36 -0.52 14.26
N GLN A 181 1.56 0.34 15.26
CA GLN A 181 0.48 1.10 15.89
C GLN A 181 -0.16 2.08 14.90
N ALA A 182 0.65 2.81 14.12
CA ALA A 182 0.15 3.73 13.10
C ALA A 182 -0.74 3.01 12.07
N TYR A 183 -0.38 1.79 11.69
CA TYR A 183 -1.19 0.97 10.80
C TYR A 183 -2.60 0.70 11.37
N VAL A 184 -2.68 0.29 12.64
CA VAL A 184 -3.98 0.04 13.31
C VAL A 184 -4.84 1.30 13.34
N TYR A 185 -4.25 2.46 13.65
CA TYR A 185 -4.97 3.74 13.64
C TYR A 185 -5.49 4.13 12.24
N MET A 186 -4.89 3.63 11.17
CA MET A 186 -5.33 3.92 9.80
C MET A 186 -6.48 3.02 9.31
N ILE A 187 -6.82 1.93 10.00
CA ILE A 187 -7.90 1.01 9.59
C ILE A 187 -9.21 1.73 9.28
N PRO A 188 -9.76 2.61 10.14
CA PRO A 188 -11.00 3.33 9.82
C PRO A 188 -10.89 4.19 8.56
N THR A 189 -9.72 4.77 8.31
CA THR A 189 -9.43 5.59 7.13
C THR A 189 -9.45 4.75 5.86
N HIS A 190 -8.87 3.54 5.90
CA HIS A 190 -8.87 2.62 4.77
C HIS A 190 -10.27 2.08 4.48
N ILE A 191 -11.05 1.74 5.51
CA ILE A 191 -12.46 1.34 5.37
C ILE A 191 -13.27 2.45 4.68
N ALA A 192 -13.16 3.67 5.16
CA ALA A 192 -13.86 4.82 4.60
C ALA A 192 -13.48 5.08 3.13
N ALA A 193 -12.20 4.93 2.78
CA ALA A 193 -11.72 5.06 1.40
C ALA A 193 -12.30 3.96 0.49
N CYS A 194 -12.28 2.70 0.94
CA CYS A 194 -12.86 1.59 0.20
C CYS A 194 -14.38 1.74 0.02
N ALA A 195 -15.10 2.15 1.06
CA ALA A 195 -16.54 2.41 0.99
C ALA A 195 -16.87 3.52 -0.03
N ARG A 196 -16.10 4.61 -0.04
CA ARG A 196 -16.26 5.68 -1.01
C ARG A 196 -16.07 5.19 -2.44
N VAL A 197 -14.94 4.52 -2.73
CA VAL A 197 -14.66 4.04 -4.09
C VAL A 197 -15.67 2.99 -4.50
N GLY A 198 -16.10 2.09 -3.60
CA GLY A 198 -17.18 1.13 -3.85
C GLY A 198 -18.49 1.81 -4.26
N ALA A 199 -18.88 2.88 -3.55
CA ALA A 199 -20.07 3.66 -3.90
C ALA A 199 -19.94 4.37 -5.28
N GLU A 200 -18.76 4.91 -5.60
CA GLU A 200 -18.46 5.50 -6.91
C GLU A 200 -18.61 4.47 -8.05
N LEU A 201 -18.08 3.25 -7.85
CA LEU A 201 -18.16 2.16 -8.83
C LEU A 201 -19.61 1.68 -9.03
N LEU A 202 -20.37 1.48 -7.95
CA LEU A 202 -21.77 1.10 -8.01
C LEU A 202 -22.62 2.17 -8.68
N GLY A 203 -22.41 3.43 -8.35
CA GLY A 203 -23.10 4.55 -9.00
C GLY A 203 -22.76 4.71 -10.50
N ALA A 204 -21.54 4.36 -10.91
CA ALA A 204 -21.16 4.31 -12.31
C ALA A 204 -21.80 3.14 -13.07
N ALA A 205 -21.91 1.98 -12.42
CA ALA A 205 -22.56 0.80 -13.00
C ALA A 205 -24.09 1.00 -13.17
N ALA A 206 -24.74 1.69 -12.24
CA ALA A 206 -26.17 1.98 -12.30
C ALA A 206 -26.55 3.02 -13.37
N ARG A 207 -25.58 3.74 -13.94
CA ARG A 207 -25.78 4.74 -15.02
C ARG A 207 -25.50 4.21 -16.42
N ARG A 208 -25.07 2.97 -16.56
CA ARG A 208 -24.88 2.25 -17.83
C ARG A 208 -26.06 1.37 -18.16
#